data_be8d8b3036941f3344f5e0dcd18eb0fd
#
_entry.id   be8d8b3036941f3344f5e0dcd18eb0fd
#
_cell.length_a   1.000
_cell.length_b   1.000
_cell.length_c   1.000
_cell.angle_alpha   90.00
_cell.angle_beta   90.00
_cell.angle_gamma   90.00
#
_symmetry.space_group_name_H-M   'P 1'
#
loop_
_entity.id
_entity.type
_entity.pdbx_description
1 polymer ?
#
loop_
_entity_poly.entity_id
_entity_poly.type
_entity_poly.pdbx_seq_one_letter_code
_entity_poly.pdbx_strand_id
1 'polypeptide(L)'
;SDWTFDTIGGGAGEAKIIEQGRLVLMTGQKQFTTIDLTGDVETLKEGICGGQMSLWLECWSGPEAVALAQEILSLLKHGQSVQLLTPFTPANIPTIIQSAHTTRQTQLSTTNFIEYLQPPPLLLIVGAGHVGKALAKVAYLAGFQIVIHDERPEFANTHHYPQASFISTQSIDQTLLDISPSANLFVALVTRGYSLDLAVLSSLFKQNVVCRYIGMMGSQKRVQMVLNTLRDQGVSDIYLDSIHTPIGADIGALTPGEIAVSIGAELIQIRRSVPTNLLVPYE
;
A
#
# COMPACT_ATOMS: atom_id res chain seq x y z
N SER A 1 2.85 -3.16 30.16
CA SER A 1 3.65 -2.53 29.09
C SER A 1 2.98 -1.22 28.68
N ASP A 2 3.71 -0.10 28.73
CA ASP A 2 3.17 1.24 28.37
C ASP A 2 3.45 1.57 26.89
N TRP A 3 3.63 0.54 26.07
CA TRP A 3 3.88 0.71 24.66
C TRP A 3 2.57 0.71 23.87
N THR A 4 2.37 1.73 23.04
CA THR A 4 1.26 1.87 22.10
C THR A 4 1.80 1.94 20.67
N PHE A 5 1.03 1.45 19.73
CA PHE A 5 1.37 1.49 18.31
C PHE A 5 0.16 2.03 17.54
N ASP A 6 0.42 2.96 16.61
CA ASP A 6 -0.59 3.69 15.86
C ASP A 6 -1.47 4.61 16.73
N THR A 7 -2.46 5.29 16.15
CA THR A 7 -3.27 6.31 16.82
C THR A 7 -4.69 6.33 16.27
N ILE A 8 -5.64 6.72 17.11
CA ILE A 8 -7.03 6.99 16.71
C ILE A 8 -7.32 8.49 16.50
N GLY A 9 -6.27 9.33 16.47
CA GLY A 9 -6.39 10.76 16.23
C GLY A 9 -5.79 11.64 17.34
N GLY A 10 -5.26 11.05 18.41
CA GLY A 10 -4.60 11.78 19.51
C GLY A 10 -5.57 12.44 20.51
N GLY A 11 -4.99 13.22 21.43
CA GLY A 11 -5.75 14.00 22.41
C GLY A 11 -6.39 13.19 23.54
N ALA A 12 -7.38 13.79 24.22
CA ALA A 12 -8.05 13.20 25.38
C ALA A 12 -8.85 11.94 25.03
N GLY A 13 -9.39 11.87 23.81
CA GLY A 13 -10.08 10.68 23.31
C GLY A 13 -9.17 9.45 23.26
N GLU A 14 -7.96 9.59 22.74
CA GLU A 14 -6.98 8.51 22.70
C GLU A 14 -6.54 8.08 24.10
N ALA A 15 -6.29 9.04 25.01
CA ALA A 15 -5.94 8.74 26.40
C ALA A 15 -7.03 7.89 27.09
N LYS A 16 -8.30 8.22 26.89
CA LYS A 16 -9.44 7.45 27.40
C LYS A 16 -9.47 6.02 26.84
N ILE A 17 -9.21 5.87 25.55
CA ILE A 17 -9.18 4.53 24.91
C ILE A 17 -8.00 3.70 25.40
N ILE A 18 -6.83 4.30 25.60
CA ILE A 18 -5.67 3.62 26.18
C ILE A 18 -6.01 3.10 27.59
N GLU A 19 -6.70 3.91 28.42
CA GLU A 19 -7.15 3.49 29.75
C GLU A 19 -8.13 2.31 29.68
N GLN A 20 -9.15 2.40 28.82
CA GLN A 20 -10.10 1.30 28.59
C GLN A 20 -9.40 0.05 28.02
N GLY A 21 -8.45 0.21 27.11
CA GLY A 21 -7.65 -0.89 26.58
C GLY A 21 -6.82 -1.60 27.65
N ARG A 22 -6.28 -0.87 28.62
CA ARG A 22 -5.61 -1.47 29.79
C ARG A 22 -6.56 -2.34 30.63
N LEU A 23 -7.80 -1.88 30.84
CA LEU A 23 -8.82 -2.67 31.53
C LEU A 23 -9.16 -3.95 30.77
N VAL A 24 -9.32 -3.86 29.42
CA VAL A 24 -9.55 -5.03 28.56
C VAL A 24 -8.38 -6.02 28.65
N LEU A 25 -7.14 -5.53 28.65
CA LEU A 25 -5.95 -6.39 28.82
C LEU A 25 -5.90 -7.07 30.19
N MET A 26 -6.34 -6.38 31.25
CA MET A 26 -6.33 -6.94 32.61
C MET A 26 -7.46 -7.92 32.85
N THR A 27 -8.65 -7.67 32.30
CA THR A 27 -9.87 -8.45 32.57
C THR A 27 -10.14 -9.52 31.53
N GLY A 28 -9.58 -9.38 30.31
CA GLY A 28 -9.92 -10.18 29.13
C GLY A 28 -11.33 -9.89 28.57
N GLN A 29 -12.05 -8.94 29.14
CA GLN A 29 -13.43 -8.63 28.72
C GLN A 29 -13.43 -7.69 27.53
N LYS A 30 -13.91 -8.16 26.40
CA LYS A 30 -14.10 -7.37 25.19
C LYS A 30 -15.29 -6.42 25.35
N GLN A 31 -15.18 -5.22 24.81
CA GLN A 31 -16.25 -4.21 24.94
C GLN A 31 -16.26 -3.17 23.84
N PHE A 32 -17.43 -2.58 23.61
CA PHE A 32 -17.54 -1.30 22.91
C PHE A 32 -17.22 -0.13 23.83
N THR A 33 -16.50 0.84 23.30
CA THR A 33 -16.28 2.12 23.95
C THR A 33 -16.61 3.24 22.97
N THR A 34 -17.41 4.20 23.42
CA THR A 34 -17.77 5.37 22.61
C THR A 34 -17.06 6.61 23.15
N ILE A 35 -16.46 7.35 22.23
CA ILE A 35 -15.88 8.66 22.50
C ILE A 35 -16.76 9.71 21.85
N ASP A 36 -17.13 10.72 22.61
CA ASP A 36 -17.75 11.92 22.10
C ASP A 36 -16.66 12.92 21.70
N LEU A 37 -16.65 13.27 20.43
CA LEU A 37 -15.72 14.22 19.82
C LEU A 37 -16.36 15.61 19.66
N THR A 38 -17.63 15.78 20.09
CA THR A 38 -18.30 17.07 20.17
C THR A 38 -17.82 17.78 21.44
N GLY A 39 -16.65 18.41 21.40
CA GLY A 39 -16.08 19.14 22.52
C GLY A 39 -17.08 20.15 23.10
N ASP A 40 -17.20 20.21 24.43
CA ASP A 40 -18.00 21.21 25.13
C ASP A 40 -17.38 22.59 24.84
N VAL A 41 -18.18 23.51 24.32
CA VAL A 41 -17.75 24.85 23.89
C VAL A 41 -17.13 25.66 25.04
N GLU A 42 -17.36 25.26 26.30
CA GLU A 42 -16.80 25.91 27.50
C GLU A 42 -15.38 25.46 27.86
N THR A 43 -14.90 24.31 27.31
CA THR A 43 -13.53 23.84 27.52
C THR A 43 -12.76 23.81 26.19
N LEU A 44 -12.34 24.98 25.73
CA LEU A 44 -11.52 25.24 24.53
C LEU A 44 -10.17 24.45 24.46
N LYS A 45 -10.04 23.31 25.14
CA LYS A 45 -8.84 22.48 25.20
C LYS A 45 -8.92 21.19 24.37
N GLU A 46 -10.09 20.83 23.83
CA GLU A 46 -10.29 19.59 23.06
C GLU A 46 -10.76 19.94 21.66
N GLY A 47 -10.08 19.39 20.65
CA GLY A 47 -10.29 19.73 19.24
C GLY A 47 -11.74 19.58 18.80
N ILE A 48 -12.25 20.57 18.09
CA ILE A 48 -13.60 20.64 17.52
C ILE A 48 -13.66 19.72 16.28
N CYS A 49 -13.70 18.40 16.50
CA CYS A 49 -14.12 17.44 15.49
C CYS A 49 -15.49 16.92 15.95
N GLY A 50 -16.58 17.48 15.40
CA GLY A 50 -17.93 17.09 15.80
C GLY A 50 -18.23 15.63 15.42
N GLY A 51 -18.74 14.82 16.36
CA GLY A 51 -19.20 13.47 16.12
C GLY A 51 -18.95 12.51 17.28
N GLN A 52 -19.43 11.27 17.11
CA GLN A 52 -19.15 10.16 18.03
C GLN A 52 -18.35 9.09 17.31
N MET A 53 -17.33 8.53 17.98
CA MET A 53 -16.55 7.40 17.50
C MET A 53 -16.81 6.20 18.42
N SER A 54 -17.25 5.08 17.85
CA SER A 54 -17.41 3.82 18.56
C SER A 54 -16.29 2.86 18.19
N LEU A 55 -15.62 2.30 19.20
CA LEU A 55 -14.49 1.40 19.05
C LEU A 55 -14.80 0.06 19.72
N TRP A 56 -14.45 -1.02 19.05
CA TRP A 56 -14.41 -2.35 19.65
C TRP A 56 -13.02 -2.60 20.22
N LEU A 57 -12.94 -2.92 21.51
CA LEU A 57 -11.71 -3.23 22.22
C LEU A 57 -11.68 -4.71 22.55
N GLU A 58 -10.62 -5.39 22.11
CA GLU A 58 -10.42 -6.81 22.40
C GLU A 58 -8.96 -7.14 22.74
N CYS A 59 -8.78 -8.18 23.55
CA CYS A 59 -7.46 -8.70 23.88
C CYS A 59 -7.15 -9.90 23.01
N TRP A 60 -6.04 -9.82 22.26
CA TRP A 60 -5.47 -10.93 21.52
C TRP A 60 -4.37 -11.57 22.38
N SER A 61 -4.67 -12.69 23.03
CA SER A 61 -3.73 -13.37 23.92
C SER A 61 -3.86 -14.89 23.83
N GLY A 62 -2.80 -15.58 24.24
CA GLY A 62 -2.76 -17.05 24.22
C GLY A 62 -2.33 -17.65 22.87
N PRO A 63 -2.16 -18.98 22.84
CA PRO A 63 -1.63 -19.69 21.67
C PRO A 63 -2.49 -19.53 20.40
N GLU A 64 -3.81 -19.52 20.56
CA GLU A 64 -4.75 -19.41 19.43
C GLU A 64 -4.65 -18.04 18.74
N ALA A 65 -4.59 -16.95 19.50
CA ALA A 65 -4.42 -15.61 18.95
C ALA A 65 -3.05 -15.45 18.26
N VAL A 66 -2.01 -16.03 18.82
CA VAL A 66 -0.67 -16.04 18.22
C VAL A 66 -0.67 -16.83 16.92
N ALA A 67 -1.29 -18.01 16.89
CA ALA A 67 -1.41 -18.82 15.67
C ALA A 67 -2.17 -18.09 14.57
N LEU A 68 -3.31 -17.47 14.89
CA LEU A 68 -4.11 -16.66 13.95
C LEU A 68 -3.29 -15.49 13.40
N ALA A 69 -2.58 -14.75 14.25
CA ALA A 69 -1.75 -13.64 13.81
C ALA A 69 -0.61 -14.11 12.89
N GLN A 70 0.03 -15.25 13.21
CA GLN A 70 1.06 -15.85 12.36
C GLN A 70 0.51 -16.29 10.99
N GLU A 71 -0.68 -16.89 10.97
CA GLU A 71 -1.35 -17.29 9.73
C GLU A 71 -1.66 -16.07 8.85
N ILE A 72 -2.26 -15.01 9.42
CA ILE A 72 -2.53 -13.75 8.72
C ILE A 72 -1.23 -13.19 8.13
N LEU A 73 -0.19 -13.06 8.93
CA LEU A 73 1.11 -12.52 8.49
C LEU A 73 1.74 -13.39 7.40
N SER A 74 1.62 -14.71 7.48
CA SER A 74 2.10 -15.63 6.45
C SER A 74 1.38 -15.42 5.13
N LEU A 75 0.06 -15.37 5.14
CA LEU A 75 -0.75 -15.14 3.94
C LEU A 75 -0.42 -13.81 3.28
N LEU A 76 -0.34 -12.72 4.08
CA LEU A 76 0.01 -11.40 3.57
C LEU A 76 1.43 -11.35 2.98
N LYS A 77 2.41 -12.02 3.60
CA LYS A 77 3.78 -12.13 3.07
C LYS A 77 3.85 -12.86 1.73
N HIS A 78 2.94 -13.82 1.51
CA HIS A 78 2.84 -14.53 0.24
C HIS A 78 1.93 -13.82 -0.79
N GLY A 79 1.62 -12.54 -0.59
CA GLY A 79 0.83 -11.74 -1.51
C GLY A 79 -0.67 -12.04 -1.49
N GLN A 80 -1.15 -12.82 -0.52
CA GLN A 80 -2.56 -13.20 -0.39
C GLN A 80 -3.30 -12.22 0.50
N SER A 81 -4.50 -11.79 0.08
CA SER A 81 -5.39 -10.98 0.90
C SER A 81 -6.16 -11.87 1.88
N VAL A 82 -6.49 -11.32 3.03
CA VAL A 82 -7.19 -12.03 4.11
C VAL A 82 -8.47 -11.29 4.46
N GLN A 83 -9.56 -12.01 4.65
CA GLN A 83 -10.73 -11.47 5.31
C GLN A 83 -10.78 -11.97 6.74
N LEU A 84 -10.76 -11.04 7.69
CA LEU A 84 -10.83 -11.32 9.11
C LEU A 84 -12.22 -10.96 9.62
N LEU A 85 -12.97 -11.96 10.11
CA LEU A 85 -14.24 -11.78 10.79
C LEU A 85 -14.00 -11.60 12.28
N THR A 86 -14.36 -10.45 12.82
CA THR A 86 -14.36 -10.15 14.26
C THR A 86 -15.79 -10.10 14.79
N PRO A 87 -16.26 -11.15 15.49
CA PRO A 87 -17.59 -11.13 16.12
C PRO A 87 -17.62 -10.20 17.32
N PHE A 88 -18.68 -9.41 17.46
CA PHE A 88 -18.87 -8.52 18.62
C PHE A 88 -19.50 -9.27 19.82
N THR A 89 -18.91 -10.42 20.14
CA THR A 89 -19.33 -11.23 21.29
C THR A 89 -18.14 -11.53 22.18
N PRO A 90 -18.30 -11.56 23.51
CA PRO A 90 -17.19 -11.81 24.44
C PRO A 90 -16.52 -13.17 24.26
N ALA A 91 -17.30 -14.19 23.86
CA ALA A 91 -16.82 -15.57 23.81
C ALA A 91 -16.07 -15.95 22.52
N ASN A 92 -16.30 -15.22 21.41
CA ASN A 92 -15.76 -15.62 20.11
C ASN A 92 -14.47 -14.84 19.79
N ILE A 93 -13.50 -15.54 19.23
CA ILE A 93 -12.26 -14.95 18.69
C ILE A 93 -12.44 -14.62 17.21
N PRO A 94 -11.65 -13.68 16.66
CA PRO A 94 -11.61 -13.45 15.23
C PRO A 94 -11.20 -14.70 14.45
N THR A 95 -11.74 -14.84 13.22
CA THR A 95 -11.46 -15.98 12.34
C THR A 95 -11.21 -15.51 10.91
N ILE A 96 -10.38 -16.24 10.17
CA ILE A 96 -10.18 -16.02 8.75
C ILE A 96 -11.37 -16.61 7.99
N ILE A 97 -12.01 -15.79 7.14
CA ILE A 97 -13.05 -16.26 6.24
C ILE A 97 -12.40 -16.70 4.92
N GLN A 98 -12.58 -17.97 4.57
CA GLN A 98 -12.26 -18.50 3.26
C GLN A 98 -13.55 -18.52 2.42
N SER A 99 -13.76 -17.55 1.55
CA SER A 99 -14.93 -17.53 0.66
C SER A 99 -14.52 -17.24 -0.78
N ALA A 100 -15.07 -18.03 -1.71
CA ALA A 100 -14.84 -17.87 -3.15
C ALA A 100 -15.55 -16.63 -3.76
N HIS A 101 -16.46 -15.97 -3.02
CA HIS A 101 -17.30 -14.86 -3.50
C HIS A 101 -17.20 -13.61 -2.62
N THR A 102 -16.04 -13.33 -2.07
CA THR A 102 -15.88 -12.25 -1.11
C THR A 102 -15.75 -10.89 -1.80
N THR A 103 -16.65 -9.97 -1.41
CA THR A 103 -16.47 -8.55 -1.69
C THR A 103 -15.14 -8.08 -1.10
N ARG A 104 -14.27 -7.50 -1.94
CA ARG A 104 -12.96 -6.95 -1.52
C ARG A 104 -13.14 -5.66 -0.72
N GLN A 105 -14.05 -5.64 0.25
CA GLN A 105 -14.41 -4.46 1.04
C GLN A 105 -14.56 -4.83 2.50
N THR A 106 -14.12 -3.93 3.35
CA THR A 106 -14.38 -3.95 4.78
C THR A 106 -15.87 -3.70 5.03
N GLN A 107 -16.49 -4.50 5.89
CA GLN A 107 -17.92 -4.44 6.20
C GLN A 107 -18.14 -4.38 7.69
N LEU A 108 -19.05 -3.51 8.10
CA LEU A 108 -19.48 -3.39 9.49
C LEU A 108 -20.96 -3.73 9.60
N SER A 109 -21.30 -4.64 10.52
CA SER A 109 -22.67 -4.96 10.90
C SER A 109 -22.89 -4.71 12.40
N THR A 110 -24.09 -4.95 12.88
CA THR A 110 -24.41 -4.87 14.30
C THR A 110 -23.80 -5.99 15.14
N THR A 111 -23.40 -7.09 14.52
CA THR A 111 -22.92 -8.30 15.21
C THR A 111 -21.47 -8.63 14.94
N ASN A 112 -20.88 -8.06 13.89
CA ASN A 112 -19.50 -8.36 13.51
C ASN A 112 -18.88 -7.27 12.64
N PHE A 113 -17.55 -7.33 12.55
CA PHE A 113 -16.73 -6.55 11.65
C PHE A 113 -15.96 -7.51 10.75
N ILE A 114 -16.08 -7.32 9.43
CA ILE A 114 -15.27 -8.05 8.45
C ILE A 114 -14.23 -7.07 7.92
N GLU A 115 -12.98 -7.34 8.23
CA GLU A 115 -11.85 -6.55 7.78
C GLU A 115 -11.19 -7.21 6.57
N TYR A 116 -10.97 -6.42 5.51
CA TYR A 116 -10.24 -6.86 4.34
C TYR A 116 -8.80 -6.40 4.43
N LEU A 117 -7.92 -7.32 4.86
CA LEU A 117 -6.48 -7.12 4.97
C LEU A 117 -5.81 -7.43 3.64
N GLN A 118 -5.06 -6.49 3.12
CA GLN A 118 -4.29 -6.64 1.89
C GLN A 118 -2.80 -6.74 2.20
N PRO A 119 -2.03 -7.44 1.35
CA PRO A 119 -0.58 -7.36 1.39
C PRO A 119 -0.13 -5.90 1.31
N PRO A 120 0.95 -5.51 2.00
CA PRO A 120 1.53 -4.19 1.82
C PRO A 120 1.78 -3.92 0.32
N PRO A 121 1.45 -2.73 -0.19
CA PRO A 121 1.70 -2.41 -1.58
C PRO A 121 3.20 -2.42 -1.85
N LEU A 122 3.61 -3.10 -2.92
CA LEU A 122 4.99 -3.17 -3.38
C LEU A 122 5.20 -2.13 -4.47
N LEU A 123 6.13 -1.20 -4.28
CA LEU A 123 6.52 -0.23 -5.29
C LEU A 123 7.89 -0.59 -5.87
N LEU A 124 7.91 -1.03 -7.13
CA LEU A 124 9.11 -1.14 -7.93
C LEU A 124 9.45 0.23 -8.54
N ILE A 125 10.54 0.82 -8.09
CA ILE A 125 11.09 2.05 -8.64
C ILE A 125 12.22 1.67 -9.60
N VAL A 126 12.00 1.93 -10.88
CA VAL A 126 13.00 1.74 -11.93
C VAL A 126 13.69 3.06 -12.22
N GLY A 127 14.99 3.13 -11.90
CA GLY A 127 15.81 4.34 -12.00
C GLY A 127 16.20 4.88 -10.62
N ALA A 128 17.45 4.64 -10.24
CA ALA A 128 18.01 5.03 -8.94
C ALA A 128 18.61 6.46 -8.94
N GLY A 129 18.05 7.37 -9.74
CA GLY A 129 18.45 8.78 -9.78
C GLY A 129 17.84 9.65 -8.66
N HIS A 130 17.90 10.97 -8.84
CA HIS A 130 17.40 11.92 -7.83
C HIS A 130 15.90 11.78 -7.54
N VAL A 131 15.08 11.60 -8.58
CA VAL A 131 13.63 11.38 -8.42
C VAL A 131 13.36 10.04 -7.74
N GLY A 132 14.04 8.95 -8.18
CA GLY A 132 13.89 7.63 -7.55
C GLY A 132 14.25 7.65 -6.06
N LYS A 133 15.33 8.36 -5.69
CA LYS A 133 15.76 8.52 -4.29
C LYS A 133 14.73 9.29 -3.45
N ALA A 134 14.15 10.34 -3.98
CA ALA A 134 13.12 11.11 -3.31
C ALA A 134 11.82 10.31 -3.21
N LEU A 135 11.40 9.65 -4.30
CA LEU A 135 10.20 8.82 -4.34
C LEU A 135 10.25 7.65 -3.35
N ALA A 136 11.39 6.98 -3.25
CA ALA A 136 11.57 5.89 -2.28
C ALA A 136 11.30 6.33 -0.84
N LYS A 137 11.70 7.55 -0.46
CA LYS A 137 11.42 8.11 0.88
C LYS A 137 9.94 8.43 1.07
N VAL A 138 9.33 9.12 0.10
CA VAL A 138 7.92 9.52 0.16
C VAL A 138 7.02 8.28 0.20
N ALA A 139 7.25 7.31 -0.69
CA ALA A 139 6.46 6.10 -0.75
C ALA A 139 6.64 5.20 0.48
N TYR A 140 7.86 5.13 1.05
CA TYR A 140 8.09 4.42 2.31
C TYR A 140 7.28 5.02 3.46
N LEU A 141 7.27 6.34 3.61
CA LEU A 141 6.43 7.04 4.60
C LEU A 141 4.94 6.80 4.36
N ALA A 142 4.52 6.63 3.11
CA ALA A 142 3.15 6.27 2.75
C ALA A 142 2.82 4.78 2.94
N GLY A 143 3.75 3.96 3.47
CA GLY A 143 3.55 2.54 3.79
C GLY A 143 3.68 1.59 2.60
N PHE A 144 4.46 1.96 1.58
CA PHE A 144 4.86 1.04 0.50
C PHE A 144 6.12 0.26 0.89
N GLN A 145 6.17 -1.00 0.52
CA GLN A 145 7.43 -1.74 0.45
C GLN A 145 8.19 -1.29 -0.80
N ILE A 146 9.47 -0.97 -0.66
CA ILE A 146 10.26 -0.36 -1.72
C ILE A 146 11.22 -1.39 -2.33
N VAL A 147 11.10 -1.56 -3.63
CA VAL A 147 12.08 -2.27 -4.47
C VAL A 147 12.74 -1.27 -5.41
N ILE A 148 14.06 -1.31 -5.48
CA ILE A 148 14.84 -0.45 -6.38
C ILE A 148 15.46 -1.31 -7.46
N HIS A 149 15.32 -0.87 -8.71
CA HIS A 149 16.03 -1.44 -9.86
C HIS A 149 16.82 -0.36 -10.60
N ASP A 150 18.12 -0.56 -10.71
CA ASP A 150 19.01 0.19 -11.61
C ASP A 150 20.28 -0.64 -11.80
N GLU A 151 20.67 -0.89 -13.06
CA GLU A 151 21.83 -1.73 -13.37
C GLU A 151 23.18 -1.14 -12.90
N ARG A 152 23.18 0.10 -12.40
CA ARG A 152 24.35 0.81 -11.90
C ARG A 152 24.45 0.69 -10.39
N PRO A 153 25.36 -0.15 -9.85
CA PRO A 153 25.45 -0.40 -8.40
C PRO A 153 25.90 0.84 -7.61
N GLU A 154 26.58 1.79 -8.22
CA GLU A 154 26.94 3.07 -7.60
C GLU A 154 25.70 3.92 -7.24
N PHE A 155 24.56 3.72 -7.91
CA PHE A 155 23.29 4.39 -7.59
C PHE A 155 22.36 3.48 -6.79
N ALA A 156 22.23 2.21 -7.17
CA ALA A 156 21.32 1.24 -6.53
C ALA A 156 22.05 0.47 -5.43
N ASN A 157 22.09 1.04 -4.23
CA ASN A 157 22.74 0.42 -3.07
C ASN A 157 22.06 0.82 -1.74
N THR A 158 22.34 0.09 -0.67
CA THR A 158 21.73 0.29 0.65
C THR A 158 22.09 1.62 1.29
N HIS A 159 23.23 2.24 0.93
CA HIS A 159 23.60 3.57 1.41
C HIS A 159 22.65 4.63 0.86
N HIS A 160 22.26 4.52 -0.41
CA HIS A 160 21.33 5.47 -1.03
C HIS A 160 19.86 5.16 -0.71
N TYR A 161 19.52 3.87 -0.46
CA TYR A 161 18.16 3.37 -0.25
C TYR A 161 18.06 2.50 1.01
N PRO A 162 18.32 3.05 2.21
CA PRO A 162 18.29 2.29 3.46
C PRO A 162 16.89 1.74 3.80
N GLN A 163 15.83 2.32 3.22
CA GLN A 163 14.45 1.91 3.40
C GLN A 163 13.97 0.84 2.39
N ALA A 164 14.80 0.48 1.40
CA ALA A 164 14.42 -0.52 0.41
C ALA A 164 14.43 -1.92 1.02
N SER A 165 13.37 -2.69 0.76
CA SER A 165 13.29 -4.10 1.14
C SER A 165 14.12 -4.99 0.20
N PHE A 166 14.29 -4.55 -1.05
CA PHE A 166 15.10 -5.24 -2.05
C PHE A 166 15.72 -4.24 -3.03
N ILE A 167 16.97 -4.48 -3.43
CA ILE A 167 17.69 -3.68 -4.41
C ILE A 167 18.29 -4.63 -5.45
N SER A 168 17.96 -4.41 -6.72
CA SER A 168 18.47 -5.21 -7.83
C SER A 168 19.31 -4.36 -8.79
N THR A 169 20.46 -4.89 -9.15
CA THR A 169 21.34 -4.38 -10.21
C THR A 169 21.45 -5.36 -11.38
N GLN A 170 20.63 -6.38 -11.37
CA GLN A 170 20.50 -7.41 -12.41
C GLN A 170 19.68 -6.88 -13.60
N SER A 171 19.46 -7.73 -14.61
CA SER A 171 18.49 -7.39 -15.66
C SER A 171 17.09 -7.21 -15.08
N ILE A 172 16.25 -6.42 -15.75
CA ILE A 172 14.86 -6.24 -15.30
C ILE A 172 14.09 -7.57 -15.29
N ASP A 173 14.35 -8.46 -16.25
CA ASP A 173 13.73 -9.78 -16.28
C ASP A 173 14.01 -10.58 -15.01
N GLN A 174 15.26 -10.58 -14.55
CA GLN A 174 15.62 -11.23 -13.30
C GLN A 174 15.01 -10.54 -12.08
N THR A 175 15.00 -9.21 -12.07
CA THR A 175 14.38 -8.43 -10.98
C THR A 175 12.91 -8.78 -10.83
N LEU A 176 12.17 -8.92 -11.93
CA LEU A 176 10.75 -9.28 -11.90
C LEU A 176 10.52 -10.72 -11.40
N LEU A 177 11.45 -11.64 -11.67
CA LEU A 177 11.40 -13.00 -11.12
C LEU A 177 11.71 -13.06 -9.61
N ASP A 178 12.60 -12.19 -9.15
CA ASP A 178 13.04 -12.16 -7.73
C ASP A 178 12.03 -11.50 -6.81
N ILE A 179 11.18 -10.60 -7.33
CA ILE A 179 10.09 -10.01 -6.55
C ILE A 179 8.91 -10.97 -6.49
N SER A 180 8.43 -11.24 -5.28
CA SER A 180 7.26 -12.11 -5.10
C SER A 180 6.07 -11.59 -5.92
N PRO A 181 5.32 -12.47 -6.62
CA PRO A 181 4.10 -12.08 -7.31
C PRO A 181 3.13 -11.45 -6.31
N SER A 182 2.84 -10.18 -6.48
CA SER A 182 1.90 -9.46 -5.61
C SER A 182 0.80 -8.85 -6.47
N ALA A 183 -0.43 -9.17 -6.18
CA ALA A 183 -1.59 -8.50 -6.78
C ALA A 183 -1.64 -6.98 -6.45
N ASN A 184 -0.70 -6.50 -5.63
CA ASN A 184 -0.60 -5.11 -5.19
C ASN A 184 0.73 -4.47 -5.64
N LEU A 185 1.21 -4.86 -6.84
CA LEU A 185 2.43 -4.32 -7.44
C LEU A 185 2.15 -2.97 -8.12
N PHE A 186 2.94 -1.98 -7.76
CA PHE A 186 3.02 -0.66 -8.38
C PHE A 186 4.39 -0.50 -9.04
N VAL A 187 4.43 0.05 -10.24
CA VAL A 187 5.68 0.25 -10.99
C VAL A 187 5.82 1.73 -11.34
N ALA A 188 6.94 2.34 -10.96
CA ALA A 188 7.27 3.72 -11.29
C ALA A 188 8.56 3.76 -12.13
N LEU A 189 8.41 4.11 -13.42
CA LEU A 189 9.54 4.31 -14.32
C LEU A 189 9.99 5.78 -14.23
N VAL A 190 11.06 6.00 -13.46
CA VAL A 190 11.70 7.31 -13.29
C VAL A 190 13.12 7.30 -13.91
N THR A 191 13.19 6.67 -15.06
CA THR A 191 14.42 6.41 -15.80
C THR A 191 14.90 7.62 -16.59
N ARG A 192 16.11 7.49 -17.18
CA ARG A 192 16.70 8.54 -18.02
C ARG A 192 16.44 8.38 -19.51
N GLY A 193 15.95 7.22 -19.96
CA GLY A 193 15.96 6.95 -21.39
C GLY A 193 14.97 5.92 -21.88
N TYR A 194 14.67 6.07 -23.17
CA TYR A 194 13.78 5.26 -23.96
C TYR A 194 14.05 3.74 -23.85
N SER A 195 15.33 3.34 -23.98
CA SER A 195 15.68 1.90 -24.03
C SER A 195 15.34 1.15 -22.75
N LEU A 196 15.52 1.79 -21.58
CA LEU A 196 15.21 1.18 -20.32
C LEU A 196 13.69 1.16 -20.06
N ASP A 197 12.99 2.24 -20.40
CA ASP A 197 11.52 2.26 -20.31
C ASP A 197 10.91 1.15 -21.16
N LEU A 198 11.36 1.01 -22.42
CA LEU A 198 10.90 -0.03 -23.32
C LEU A 198 11.23 -1.43 -22.79
N ALA A 199 12.45 -1.65 -22.29
CA ALA A 199 12.85 -2.94 -21.72
C ALA A 199 11.94 -3.36 -20.57
N VAL A 200 11.68 -2.44 -19.62
CA VAL A 200 10.84 -2.73 -18.47
C VAL A 200 9.41 -3.05 -18.88
N LEU A 201 8.78 -2.22 -19.69
CA LEU A 201 7.40 -2.44 -20.12
C LEU A 201 7.26 -3.70 -20.98
N SER A 202 8.23 -3.97 -21.87
CA SER A 202 8.26 -5.22 -22.63
C SER A 202 8.42 -6.46 -21.74
N SER A 203 9.23 -6.38 -20.67
CA SER A 203 9.39 -7.48 -19.71
C SER A 203 8.13 -7.71 -18.88
N LEU A 204 7.48 -6.66 -18.40
CA LEU A 204 6.19 -6.75 -17.69
C LEU A 204 5.14 -7.45 -18.58
N PHE A 205 5.06 -7.04 -19.85
CA PHE A 205 4.16 -7.64 -20.81
C PHE A 205 4.50 -9.11 -21.09
N LYS A 206 5.74 -9.43 -21.46
CA LYS A 206 6.18 -10.79 -21.82
C LYS A 206 6.02 -11.80 -20.69
N GLN A 207 6.27 -11.36 -19.45
CA GLN A 207 6.14 -12.21 -18.26
C GLN A 207 4.72 -12.23 -17.68
N ASN A 208 3.78 -11.53 -18.33
CA ASN A 208 2.39 -11.41 -17.88
C ASN A 208 2.27 -10.94 -16.43
N VAL A 209 3.09 -9.94 -16.04
CA VAL A 209 3.11 -9.42 -14.69
C VAL A 209 1.88 -8.55 -14.44
N VAL A 210 1.08 -8.96 -13.46
CA VAL A 210 -0.11 -8.21 -13.06
C VAL A 210 0.32 -7.01 -12.20
N CYS A 211 -0.01 -5.80 -12.66
CA CYS A 211 0.25 -4.57 -11.93
C CYS A 211 -1.05 -3.87 -11.55
N ARG A 212 -1.06 -3.24 -10.38
CA ARG A 212 -2.14 -2.34 -9.99
C ARG A 212 -1.95 -0.93 -10.56
N TYR A 213 -0.71 -0.58 -10.82
CA TYR A 213 -0.33 0.72 -11.34
C TYR A 213 0.97 0.61 -12.13
N ILE A 214 1.02 1.29 -13.25
CA ILE A 214 2.26 1.53 -14.00
C ILE A 214 2.29 3.02 -14.34
N GLY A 215 3.32 3.72 -13.88
CA GLY A 215 3.54 5.12 -14.23
C GLY A 215 4.90 5.34 -14.89
N MET A 216 4.94 6.20 -15.90
CA MET A 216 6.15 6.49 -16.66
C MET A 216 6.44 7.98 -16.71
N MET A 217 7.64 8.37 -16.29
CA MET A 217 8.16 9.72 -16.43
C MET A 217 8.84 9.90 -17.79
N GLY A 218 8.43 10.94 -18.52
CA GLY A 218 9.08 11.24 -19.78
C GLY A 218 8.47 12.43 -20.51
N SER A 219 9.21 12.96 -21.50
CA SER A 219 8.63 13.92 -22.44
C SER A 219 7.56 13.23 -23.30
N GLN A 220 6.55 13.96 -23.75
CA GLN A 220 5.51 13.43 -24.64
C GLN A 220 6.08 12.65 -25.83
N LYS A 221 7.15 13.19 -26.46
CA LYS A 221 7.83 12.51 -27.57
C LYS A 221 8.38 11.14 -27.15
N ARG A 222 9.07 11.03 -25.99
CA ARG A 222 9.62 9.77 -25.50
C ARG A 222 8.53 8.76 -25.16
N VAL A 223 7.48 9.21 -24.49
CA VAL A 223 6.31 8.39 -24.15
C VAL A 223 5.70 7.80 -25.42
N GLN A 224 5.39 8.62 -26.41
CA GLN A 224 4.78 8.18 -27.67
C GLN A 224 5.68 7.17 -28.42
N MET A 225 7.00 7.38 -28.42
CA MET A 225 7.93 6.43 -29.05
C MET A 225 7.90 5.05 -28.35
N VAL A 226 7.87 5.03 -27.01
CA VAL A 226 7.79 3.77 -26.24
C VAL A 226 6.46 3.07 -26.51
N LEU A 227 5.34 3.77 -26.37
CA LEU A 227 4.01 3.20 -26.58
C LEU A 227 3.80 2.67 -28.00
N ASN A 228 4.27 3.39 -29.02
CA ASN A 228 4.19 2.94 -30.40
C ASN A 228 5.00 1.66 -30.63
N THR A 229 6.22 1.60 -30.07
CA THR A 229 7.04 0.37 -30.21
C THR A 229 6.42 -0.83 -29.49
N LEU A 230 5.78 -0.62 -28.34
CA LEU A 230 5.05 -1.69 -27.65
C LEU A 230 3.82 -2.14 -28.44
N ARG A 231 3.09 -1.19 -29.06
CA ARG A 231 1.98 -1.51 -29.97
C ARG A 231 2.43 -2.35 -31.15
N ASP A 232 3.57 -2.03 -31.75
CA ASP A 232 4.18 -2.80 -32.85
C ASP A 232 4.62 -4.20 -32.38
N GLN A 233 4.89 -4.38 -31.08
CA GLN A 233 5.18 -5.67 -30.44
C GLN A 233 3.91 -6.46 -30.08
N GLY A 234 2.72 -5.95 -30.36
CA GLY A 234 1.44 -6.62 -30.13
C GLY A 234 0.82 -6.37 -28.76
N VAL A 235 1.29 -5.36 -28.03
CA VAL A 235 0.65 -4.94 -26.75
C VAL A 235 -0.67 -4.25 -27.04
N SER A 236 -1.73 -4.66 -26.35
CA SER A 236 -3.08 -4.10 -26.57
C SER A 236 -3.16 -2.62 -26.19
N ASP A 237 -4.00 -1.84 -26.92
CA ASP A 237 -4.24 -0.44 -26.60
C ASP A 237 -4.83 -0.27 -25.21
N ILE A 238 -5.69 -1.17 -24.76
CA ILE A 238 -6.27 -1.15 -23.38
C ILE A 238 -5.15 -1.17 -22.32
N TYR A 239 -4.13 -2.01 -22.50
CA TYR A 239 -3.00 -2.04 -21.58
C TYR A 239 -2.14 -0.79 -21.70
N LEU A 240 -1.87 -0.29 -22.91
CA LEU A 240 -1.09 0.92 -23.13
C LEU A 240 -1.77 2.16 -22.56
N ASP A 241 -3.08 2.30 -22.72
CA ASP A 241 -3.88 3.40 -22.18
C ASP A 241 -3.97 3.39 -20.65
N SER A 242 -3.71 2.25 -20.04
CA SER A 242 -3.68 2.11 -18.57
C SER A 242 -2.36 2.58 -17.94
N ILE A 243 -1.34 2.89 -18.73
CA ILE A 243 -0.07 3.41 -18.26
C ILE A 243 -0.21 4.91 -17.99
N HIS A 244 0.01 5.31 -16.74
CA HIS A 244 -0.06 6.72 -16.33
C HIS A 244 1.11 7.52 -16.89
N THR A 245 0.82 8.42 -17.81
CA THR A 245 1.80 9.28 -18.48
C THR A 245 1.24 10.68 -18.73
N PRO A 246 1.85 11.74 -18.21
CA PRO A 246 2.99 11.74 -17.30
C PRO A 246 2.65 11.14 -15.94
N ILE A 247 3.65 10.50 -15.30
CA ILE A 247 3.49 9.95 -13.94
C ILE A 247 3.28 11.06 -12.92
N GLY A 248 2.36 10.85 -11.98
CA GLY A 248 2.11 11.75 -10.85
C GLY A 248 0.92 12.68 -11.07
N ALA A 249 0.38 13.18 -9.96
CA ALA A 249 -0.70 14.17 -9.97
C ALA A 249 -0.18 15.52 -10.47
N ASP A 250 -1.01 16.24 -11.22
CA ASP A 250 -0.67 17.59 -11.70
C ASP A 250 -0.73 18.61 -10.56
N ILE A 251 0.42 18.88 -9.96
CA ILE A 251 0.60 19.85 -8.87
C ILE A 251 1.61 20.95 -9.21
N GLY A 252 2.04 21.03 -10.49
CA GLY A 252 3.06 21.98 -10.91
C GLY A 252 4.47 21.66 -10.39
N ALA A 253 4.78 20.39 -10.12
CA ALA A 253 6.08 19.95 -9.56
C ALA A 253 7.25 20.22 -10.51
N LEU A 254 8.35 20.80 -10.00
CA LEU A 254 9.54 21.15 -10.76
C LEU A 254 10.80 20.45 -10.25
N THR A 255 10.94 20.30 -8.93
CA THR A 255 12.13 19.69 -8.31
C THR A 255 11.95 18.17 -8.14
N PRO A 256 13.04 17.38 -8.03
CA PRO A 256 12.94 15.95 -7.77
C PRO A 256 12.10 15.59 -6.52
N GLY A 257 12.16 16.43 -5.49
CA GLY A 257 11.34 16.25 -4.27
C GLY A 257 9.86 16.48 -4.53
N GLU A 258 9.50 17.55 -5.23
CA GLU A 258 8.12 17.87 -5.60
C GLU A 258 7.53 16.81 -6.56
N ILE A 259 8.33 16.36 -7.53
CA ILE A 259 7.94 15.26 -8.44
C ILE A 259 7.67 13.99 -7.63
N ALA A 260 8.50 13.68 -6.64
CA ALA A 260 8.28 12.53 -5.77
C ALA A 260 6.99 12.64 -4.95
N VAL A 261 6.63 13.85 -4.47
CA VAL A 261 5.36 14.11 -3.78
C VAL A 261 4.18 13.96 -4.73
N SER A 262 4.29 14.48 -5.95
CA SER A 262 3.28 14.33 -7.01
C SER A 262 3.00 12.86 -7.30
N ILE A 263 4.05 12.05 -7.52
CA ILE A 263 3.93 10.61 -7.75
C ILE A 263 3.35 9.93 -6.51
N GLY A 264 3.83 10.26 -5.31
CA GLY A 264 3.32 9.72 -4.06
C GLY A 264 1.82 9.96 -3.85
N ALA A 265 1.33 11.15 -4.21
CA ALA A 265 -0.09 11.49 -4.17
C ALA A 265 -0.92 10.60 -5.11
N GLU A 266 -0.48 10.41 -6.36
CA GLU A 266 -1.14 9.52 -7.32
C GLU A 266 -1.13 8.06 -6.85
N LEU A 267 0.01 7.56 -6.33
CA LEU A 267 0.11 6.21 -5.77
C LEU A 267 -0.90 5.99 -4.64
N ILE A 268 -1.05 6.97 -3.73
CA ILE A 268 -2.04 6.91 -2.64
C ILE A 268 -3.46 6.91 -3.20
N GLN A 269 -3.76 7.75 -4.18
CA GLN A 269 -5.06 7.82 -4.83
C GLN A 269 -5.45 6.47 -5.43
N ILE A 270 -4.57 5.86 -6.22
CA ILE A 270 -4.80 4.54 -6.82
C ILE A 270 -4.93 3.45 -5.76
N ARG A 271 -4.09 3.48 -4.71
CA ARG A 271 -4.16 2.52 -3.61
C ARG A 271 -5.49 2.58 -2.87
N ARG A 272 -6.08 3.76 -2.69
CA ARG A 272 -7.35 3.98 -1.97
C ARG A 272 -8.58 3.84 -2.84
N SER A 273 -8.44 3.90 -4.17
CA SER A 273 -9.54 3.61 -5.08
C SER A 273 -9.93 2.13 -4.99
N VAL A 274 -11.23 1.85 -5.14
CA VAL A 274 -11.70 0.47 -5.30
C VAL A 274 -11.06 -0.08 -6.58
N PRO A 275 -10.40 -1.24 -6.56
CA PRO A 275 -9.79 -1.80 -7.75
C PRO A 275 -10.87 -2.06 -8.80
N THR A 276 -10.94 -1.24 -9.82
CA THR A 276 -11.87 -1.43 -10.94
C THR A 276 -11.31 -2.44 -11.94
N ASN A 277 -9.98 -2.47 -12.14
CA ASN A 277 -9.32 -3.49 -12.97
C ASN A 277 -7.86 -3.63 -12.52
N LEU A 278 -7.36 -4.86 -12.46
CA LEU A 278 -5.93 -5.13 -12.44
C LEU A 278 -5.42 -5.03 -13.89
N LEU A 279 -4.26 -4.43 -14.09
CA LEU A 279 -3.61 -4.36 -15.39
C LEU A 279 -3.08 -5.74 -15.74
N VAL A 280 -3.85 -6.48 -16.53
CA VAL A 280 -3.47 -7.79 -17.05
C VAL A 280 -3.07 -7.60 -18.51
N PRO A 281 -1.87 -8.06 -18.93
CA PRO A 281 -1.38 -7.84 -20.28
C PRO A 281 -2.20 -8.51 -21.39
N TYR A 282 -2.96 -9.55 -21.06
CA TYR A 282 -3.77 -10.30 -22.00
C TYR A 282 -5.24 -10.34 -21.56
N GLU A 283 -6.13 -9.82 -22.37
CA GLU A 283 -7.51 -10.22 -22.62
C GLU A 283 -7.76 -10.32 -24.11
#